data_9087c364790061171d5ef96fd5d00efb
#
_entry.id   9087c364790061171d5ef96fd5d00efb
#
_cell.length_a   1.000
_cell.length_b   1.000
_cell.length_c   1.000
_cell.angle_alpha   90.00
_cell.angle_beta   90.00
_cell.angle_gamma   90.00
#
_symmetry.space_group_name_H-M   'P 1'
#
loop_
_entity.id
_entity.type
_entity.pdbx_description
1 polymer ?
#
loop_
_entity_poly.entity_id
_entity_poly.type
_entity_poly.pdbx_seq_one_letter_code
_entity_poly.pdbx_strand_id
1 'polypeptide(L)'
;RRTESVPEVADLLEAENDAPIVKLINALLTQAVREDASDIHLEIFEQRALVRFRVDGALRDVVEPRRGLHPAMVSRLKVMASLDIAEKRLPQDGRIALRVAGRPIDVRVSTIPTAHGERIVLRLLDKQAGRLTLDSLGMGAPDRDAVDAIVHQPHGIFLVTGPTGSGKTTTLYAALQRLDRKTRNILTVEDPVEYELDGIGQTPVNPKIDMTFAR
;
A
#
# COMPACT_ATOMS: atom_id res chain seq x y z
N ARG A 1 4.41 33.23 -9.05
CA ARG A 1 4.02 32.04 -8.25
C ARG A 1 4.91 30.91 -8.71
N ARG A 2 5.89 30.52 -7.88
CA ARG A 2 6.72 29.35 -8.11
C ARG A 2 5.85 28.14 -7.83
N THR A 3 5.58 27.33 -8.84
CA THR A 3 5.12 25.96 -8.68
C THR A 3 6.27 25.19 -8.05
N GLU A 4 6.17 24.82 -6.78
CA GLU A 4 7.06 23.85 -6.17
C GLU A 4 6.85 22.53 -6.91
N SER A 5 7.88 22.08 -7.62
CA SER A 5 7.91 20.79 -8.28
C SER A 5 7.87 19.70 -7.20
N VAL A 6 6.84 18.87 -7.23
CA VAL A 6 6.81 17.63 -6.44
C VAL A 6 8.07 16.82 -6.82
N PRO A 7 8.85 16.34 -5.84
CA PRO A 7 10.05 15.54 -6.14
C PRO A 7 9.66 14.37 -7.04
N GLU A 8 10.35 14.24 -8.16
CA GLU A 8 10.15 13.15 -9.10
C GLU A 8 10.53 11.83 -8.41
N VAL A 9 9.56 10.92 -8.28
CA VAL A 9 9.77 9.61 -7.64
C VAL A 9 10.68 8.79 -8.56
N ALA A 10 11.90 8.48 -8.11
CA ALA A 10 12.87 7.74 -8.90
C ALA A 10 12.37 6.34 -9.26
N ASP A 11 12.54 5.94 -10.52
CA ASP A 11 12.27 4.57 -10.95
C ASP A 11 13.41 3.64 -10.48
N LEU A 12 13.07 2.53 -9.83
CA LEU A 12 14.04 1.57 -9.30
C LEU A 12 14.88 0.89 -10.39
N LEU A 13 14.42 0.87 -11.64
CA LEU A 13 15.14 0.26 -12.75
C LEU A 13 16.24 1.18 -13.31
N GLU A 14 16.18 2.49 -13.04
CA GLU A 14 17.13 3.49 -13.55
C GLU A 14 18.31 3.77 -12.59
N ALA A 15 18.31 3.17 -11.40
CA ALA A 15 19.34 3.37 -10.37
C ALA A 15 20.61 2.56 -10.67
N GLU A 16 21.53 3.10 -11.46
CA GLU A 16 22.76 2.40 -11.91
C GLU A 16 23.91 2.31 -10.90
N ASN A 17 23.94 3.10 -9.81
CA ASN A 17 25.12 3.26 -8.94
C ASN A 17 24.94 2.85 -7.47
N ASP A 18 24.11 1.84 -7.19
CA ASP A 18 23.74 1.53 -5.82
C ASP A 18 24.58 0.41 -5.18
N ALA A 19 24.77 0.52 -3.84
CA ALA A 19 25.37 -0.52 -3.01
C ALA A 19 24.64 -1.87 -3.17
N PRO A 20 25.30 -3.02 -2.98
CA PRO A 20 24.70 -4.35 -3.20
C PRO A 20 23.36 -4.58 -2.49
N ILE A 21 23.16 -3.97 -1.30
CA ILE A 21 21.93 -4.06 -0.54
C ILE A 21 20.77 -3.32 -1.24
N VAL A 22 21.04 -2.16 -1.81
CA VAL A 22 20.05 -1.38 -2.55
C VAL A 22 19.61 -2.14 -3.79
N LYS A 23 20.57 -2.72 -4.54
CA LYS A 23 20.26 -3.58 -5.69
C LYS A 23 19.41 -4.79 -5.31
N LEU A 24 19.69 -5.42 -4.17
CA LEU A 24 18.90 -6.55 -3.69
C LEU A 24 17.46 -6.12 -3.35
N ILE A 25 17.27 -5.03 -2.61
CA ILE A 25 15.96 -4.51 -2.26
C ILE A 25 15.18 -4.12 -3.52
N ASN A 26 15.81 -3.42 -4.45
CA ASN A 26 15.18 -3.02 -5.72
C ASN A 26 14.77 -4.24 -6.56
N ALA A 27 15.62 -5.27 -6.61
CA ALA A 27 15.31 -6.53 -7.30
C ALA A 27 14.11 -7.24 -6.65
N LEU A 28 14.06 -7.29 -5.32
CA LEU A 28 12.94 -7.89 -4.58
C LEU A 28 11.63 -7.14 -4.81
N LEU A 29 11.64 -5.82 -4.74
CA LEU A 29 10.46 -5.00 -5.01
C LEU A 29 9.98 -5.16 -6.46
N THR A 30 10.91 -5.15 -7.42
CA THR A 30 10.60 -5.35 -8.84
C THR A 30 10.00 -6.73 -9.09
N GLN A 31 10.59 -7.77 -8.52
CA GLN A 31 10.10 -9.14 -8.66
C GLN A 31 8.72 -9.30 -8.04
N ALA A 32 8.52 -8.76 -6.83
CA ALA A 32 7.23 -8.82 -6.15
C ALA A 32 6.11 -8.17 -6.96
N VAL A 33 6.37 -7.01 -7.58
CA VAL A 33 5.40 -6.33 -8.46
C VAL A 33 5.12 -7.17 -9.72
N ARG A 34 6.13 -7.79 -10.33
CA ARG A 34 5.95 -8.65 -11.52
C ARG A 34 5.13 -9.91 -11.24
N GLU A 35 5.20 -10.41 -10.02
CA GLU A 35 4.51 -11.62 -9.58
C GLU A 35 3.18 -11.34 -8.88
N ASP A 36 2.72 -10.08 -8.92
CA ASP A 36 1.50 -9.60 -8.25
C ASP A 36 1.43 -9.98 -6.77
N ALA A 37 2.58 -9.96 -6.09
CA ALA A 37 2.65 -10.21 -4.67
C ALA A 37 1.93 -9.10 -3.88
N SER A 38 1.12 -9.47 -2.92
CA SER A 38 0.47 -8.52 -2.01
C SER A 38 1.41 -8.02 -0.92
N ASP A 39 2.29 -8.88 -0.43
CA ASP A 39 3.22 -8.56 0.66
C ASP A 39 4.60 -9.18 0.40
N ILE A 40 5.64 -8.49 0.89
CA ILE A 40 7.00 -9.00 1.04
C ILE A 40 7.29 -9.09 2.53
N HIS A 41 7.71 -10.26 3.00
CA HIS A 41 8.13 -10.50 4.38
C HIS A 41 9.65 -10.66 4.42
N LEU A 42 10.33 -9.81 5.19
CA LEU A 42 11.74 -9.98 5.55
C LEU A 42 11.77 -10.49 6.99
N GLU A 43 12.22 -11.71 7.16
CA GLU A 43 12.20 -12.41 8.44
C GLU A 43 13.60 -12.78 8.88
N ILE A 44 13.83 -12.73 10.18
CA ILE A 44 15.11 -13.10 10.80
C ILE A 44 14.86 -14.20 11.84
N PHE A 45 15.64 -15.24 11.76
CA PHE A 45 15.64 -16.39 12.67
C PHE A 45 17.03 -16.52 13.33
N GLU A 46 17.17 -17.46 14.24
CA GLU A 46 18.41 -17.68 14.96
C GLU A 46 19.61 -17.90 14.04
N GLN A 47 19.46 -18.69 12.99
CA GLN A 47 20.57 -19.07 12.10
C GLN A 47 20.43 -18.56 10.67
N ARG A 48 19.26 -18.07 10.25
CA ARG A 48 19.01 -17.63 8.87
C ARG A 48 18.14 -16.38 8.80
N ALA A 49 18.23 -15.69 7.66
CA ALA A 49 17.27 -14.69 7.25
C ALA A 49 16.50 -15.20 6.02
N LEU A 50 15.24 -14.85 5.89
CA LEU A 50 14.38 -15.35 4.83
C LEU A 50 13.53 -14.20 4.26
N VAL A 51 13.41 -14.15 2.94
CA VAL A 51 12.47 -13.27 2.26
C VAL A 51 11.38 -14.13 1.64
N ARG A 52 10.13 -13.81 1.94
CA ARG A 52 8.95 -14.49 1.39
C ARG A 52 8.01 -13.50 0.72
N PHE A 53 7.38 -13.94 -0.34
CA PHE A 53 6.28 -13.21 -0.96
C PHE A 53 4.95 -13.85 -0.62
N ARG A 54 3.93 -13.03 -0.45
CA ARG A 54 2.55 -13.50 -0.43
C ARG A 54 1.96 -13.29 -1.81
N VAL A 55 1.63 -14.38 -2.49
CA VAL A 55 0.99 -14.40 -3.80
C VAL A 55 -0.29 -15.22 -3.68
N ASP A 56 -1.41 -14.68 -4.13
CA ASP A 56 -2.74 -15.32 -4.02
C ASP A 56 -3.06 -15.84 -2.60
N GLY A 57 -2.68 -15.06 -1.60
CA GLY A 57 -2.91 -15.39 -0.18
C GLY A 57 -1.89 -16.35 0.43
N ALA A 58 -1.09 -17.06 -0.36
CA ALA A 58 -0.09 -18.01 0.13
C ALA A 58 1.30 -17.38 0.25
N LEU A 59 2.02 -17.67 1.34
CA LEU A 59 3.42 -17.31 1.51
C LEU A 59 4.31 -18.35 0.83
N ARG A 60 5.31 -17.86 0.07
CA ARG A 60 6.35 -18.70 -0.53
C ARG A 60 7.73 -18.09 -0.30
N ASP A 61 8.72 -18.94 -0.14
CA ASP A 61 10.11 -18.57 0.01
C ASP A 61 10.64 -18.05 -1.35
N VAL A 62 11.36 -16.94 -1.30
CA VAL A 62 11.93 -16.28 -2.49
C VAL A 62 13.44 -16.34 -2.47
N VAL A 63 14.05 -15.89 -1.38
CA VAL A 63 15.50 -15.91 -1.22
C VAL A 63 15.87 -15.98 0.26
N GLU A 64 16.98 -16.64 0.53
CA GLU A 64 17.62 -16.70 1.83
C GLU A 64 18.91 -15.88 1.79
N PRO A 65 18.85 -14.56 2.10
CA PRO A 65 20.06 -13.73 2.12
C PRO A 65 20.97 -14.15 3.28
N ARG A 66 22.25 -13.87 3.15
CA ARG A 66 23.17 -14.05 4.28
C ARG A 66 22.63 -13.33 5.51
N ARG A 67 22.51 -14.02 6.64
CA ARG A 67 21.91 -13.48 7.87
C ARG A 67 22.47 -12.13 8.28
N GLY A 68 23.80 -11.93 8.10
CA GLY A 68 24.48 -10.67 8.40
C GLY A 68 24.02 -9.46 7.53
N LEU A 69 23.35 -9.69 6.40
CA LEU A 69 22.83 -8.61 5.56
C LEU A 69 21.47 -8.09 6.05
N HIS A 70 20.74 -8.88 6.84
CA HIS A 70 19.39 -8.52 7.27
C HIS A 70 19.33 -7.17 8.01
N PRO A 71 20.20 -6.86 9.01
CA PRO A 71 20.15 -5.55 9.68
C PRO A 71 20.35 -4.37 8.73
N ALA A 72 21.19 -4.52 7.71
CA ALA A 72 21.43 -3.47 6.73
C ALA A 72 20.23 -3.30 5.76
N MET A 73 19.58 -4.39 5.39
CA MET A 73 18.32 -4.35 4.63
C MET A 73 17.20 -3.64 5.41
N VAL A 74 17.07 -3.98 6.71
CA VAL A 74 16.13 -3.32 7.62
C VAL A 74 16.40 -1.82 7.71
N SER A 75 17.65 -1.42 7.96
CA SER A 75 18.05 -0.01 8.05
C SER A 75 17.73 0.75 6.76
N ARG A 76 18.00 0.16 5.61
CA ARG A 76 17.70 0.79 4.31
C ARG A 76 16.20 0.99 4.11
N LEU A 77 15.40 -0.01 4.41
CA LEU A 77 13.93 0.08 4.31
C LEU A 77 13.35 1.12 5.28
N LYS A 78 13.91 1.20 6.50
CA LYS A 78 13.53 2.25 7.45
C LYS A 78 13.83 3.65 6.93
N VAL A 79 15.02 3.86 6.34
CA VAL A 79 15.37 5.14 5.67
C VAL A 79 14.37 5.48 4.59
N MET A 80 14.08 4.53 3.69
CA MET A 80 13.13 4.73 2.59
C MET A 80 11.72 5.06 3.08
N ALA A 81 11.32 4.51 4.23
CA ALA A 81 10.01 4.73 4.84
C ALA A 81 9.97 5.90 5.83
N SER A 82 11.08 6.66 5.98
CA SER A 82 11.23 7.75 6.97
C SER A 82 10.98 7.31 8.40
N LEU A 83 11.43 6.11 8.76
CA LEU A 83 11.35 5.54 10.09
C LEU A 83 12.65 5.76 10.88
N ASP A 84 12.56 5.67 12.21
CA ASP A 84 13.72 5.78 13.09
C ASP A 84 14.60 4.52 13.02
N ILE A 85 15.83 4.69 12.53
CA ILE A 85 16.81 3.58 12.40
C ILE A 85 17.33 3.14 13.75
N ALA A 86 17.42 4.06 14.71
CA ALA A 86 17.97 3.77 16.04
C ALA A 86 16.99 2.99 16.92
N GLU A 87 15.68 3.21 16.75
CA GLU A 87 14.67 2.49 17.52
C GLU A 87 14.45 1.08 16.95
N LYS A 88 14.78 0.06 17.74
CA LYS A 88 14.69 -1.36 17.36
C LYS A 88 13.77 -2.18 18.28
N ARG A 89 13.22 -1.53 19.30
CA ARG A 89 12.43 -2.20 20.36
C ARG A 89 10.94 -2.01 20.20
N LEU A 90 10.53 -1.00 19.42
CA LEU A 90 9.13 -0.66 19.21
C LEU A 90 8.73 -0.91 17.75
N PRO A 91 7.52 -1.39 17.49
CA PRO A 91 6.97 -1.43 16.15
C PRO A 91 6.91 -0.04 15.53
N GLN A 92 7.16 0.05 14.23
CA GLN A 92 7.04 1.29 13.48
C GLN A 92 6.31 1.02 12.17
N ASP A 93 5.52 1.99 11.74
CA ASP A 93 4.80 1.97 10.48
C ASP A 93 5.18 3.19 9.63
N GLY A 94 5.39 2.97 8.34
CA GLY A 94 5.75 4.01 7.39
C GLY A 94 5.29 3.70 5.98
N ARG A 95 5.65 4.58 5.05
CA ARG A 95 5.27 4.43 3.62
C ARG A 95 6.47 4.75 2.73
N ILE A 96 6.56 4.03 1.62
CA ILE A 96 7.52 4.29 0.55
C ILE A 96 6.72 4.50 -0.73
N ALA A 97 6.89 5.65 -1.38
CA ALA A 97 6.40 5.87 -2.73
C ALA A 97 7.56 5.63 -3.72
N LEU A 98 7.34 4.75 -4.69
CA LEU A 98 8.36 4.40 -5.68
C LEU A 98 7.73 4.10 -7.04
N ARG A 99 8.57 4.02 -8.07
CA ARG A 99 8.17 3.51 -9.39
C ARG A 99 8.89 2.21 -9.69
N VAL A 100 8.17 1.28 -10.26
CA VAL A 100 8.71 0.01 -10.76
C VAL A 100 8.29 -0.14 -12.21
N ALA A 101 9.25 -0.14 -13.13
CA ALA A 101 8.98 -0.19 -14.58
C ALA A 101 7.93 0.85 -15.01
N GLY A 102 8.09 2.10 -14.57
CA GLY A 102 7.18 3.21 -14.86
C GLY A 102 5.85 3.20 -14.09
N ARG A 103 5.51 2.14 -13.37
CA ARG A 103 4.28 2.02 -12.58
C ARG A 103 4.47 2.61 -11.18
N PRO A 104 3.64 3.57 -10.74
CA PRO A 104 3.70 4.09 -9.39
C PRO A 104 3.16 3.06 -8.39
N ILE A 105 3.98 2.68 -7.44
CA ILE A 105 3.66 1.73 -6.36
C ILE A 105 3.77 2.46 -5.03
N ASP A 106 2.79 2.28 -4.17
CA ASP A 106 2.82 2.70 -2.78
C ASP A 106 3.07 1.48 -1.89
N VAL A 107 4.07 1.55 -1.03
CA VAL A 107 4.45 0.43 -0.15
C VAL A 107 4.24 0.85 1.28
N ARG A 108 3.39 0.15 2.00
CA ARG A 108 3.30 0.26 3.46
C ARG A 108 4.35 -0.61 4.10
N VAL A 109 5.09 -0.04 5.02
CA VAL A 109 6.18 -0.70 5.74
C VAL A 109 5.78 -0.82 7.19
N SER A 110 5.80 -2.04 7.72
CA SER A 110 5.62 -2.30 9.16
C SER A 110 6.84 -3.06 9.68
N THR A 111 7.42 -2.55 10.76
CA THR A 111 8.54 -3.20 11.45
C THR A 111 8.09 -3.73 12.79
N ILE A 112 8.49 -4.95 13.12
CA ILE A 112 8.12 -5.62 14.37
C ILE A 112 9.38 -6.21 15.00
N PRO A 113 9.74 -5.83 16.25
CA PRO A 113 10.81 -6.45 16.98
C PRO A 113 10.56 -7.96 17.21
N THR A 114 11.58 -8.77 17.01
CA THR A 114 11.57 -10.20 17.34
C THR A 114 12.79 -10.57 18.16
N ALA A 115 12.86 -11.80 18.65
CA ALA A 115 13.98 -12.28 19.46
C ALA A 115 15.34 -12.19 18.75
N HIS A 116 15.36 -12.23 17.42
CA HIS A 116 16.61 -12.28 16.63
C HIS A 116 16.88 -11.01 15.81
N GLY A 117 16.03 -10.01 15.93
CA GLY A 117 16.10 -8.75 15.19
C GLY A 117 14.71 -8.27 14.76
N GLU A 118 14.65 -7.29 13.89
CA GLU A 118 13.39 -6.75 13.40
C GLU A 118 12.89 -7.54 12.18
N ARG A 119 11.64 -7.93 12.20
CA ARG A 119 10.89 -8.40 11.04
C ARG A 119 10.30 -7.21 10.32
N ILE A 120 10.31 -7.22 8.99
CA ILE A 120 9.63 -6.22 8.17
C ILE A 120 8.58 -6.89 7.29
N VAL A 121 7.44 -6.23 7.19
CA VAL A 121 6.41 -6.55 6.19
C VAL A 121 6.21 -5.33 5.31
N LEU A 122 6.35 -5.54 4.01
CA LEU A 122 6.08 -4.54 2.97
C LEU A 122 4.79 -4.93 2.27
N ARG A 123 3.74 -4.15 2.41
CA ARG A 123 2.49 -4.33 1.66
C ARG A 123 2.51 -3.47 0.41
N LEU A 124 2.39 -4.10 -0.74
CA LEU A 124 2.41 -3.45 -2.04
C LEU A 124 1.01 -2.99 -2.41
N LEU A 125 0.86 -1.70 -2.71
CA LEU A 125 -0.39 -1.09 -3.13
C LEU A 125 -0.17 -0.51 -4.53
N ASP A 126 -0.76 -1.15 -5.55
CA ASP A 126 -0.73 -0.62 -6.92
C ASP A 126 -1.67 0.59 -7.01
N LYS A 127 -1.10 1.79 -7.23
CA LYS A 127 -1.89 3.02 -7.43
C LYS A 127 -2.77 2.97 -8.70
N GLN A 128 -2.51 2.05 -9.62
CA GLN A 128 -3.38 1.84 -10.78
C GLN A 128 -4.65 1.05 -10.44
N ALA A 129 -4.70 0.36 -9.30
CA ALA A 129 -5.93 -0.24 -8.79
C ALA A 129 -7.05 0.80 -8.58
N GLY A 130 -6.70 2.09 -8.46
CA GLY A 130 -7.64 3.21 -8.40
C GLY A 130 -8.45 3.49 -9.66
N ARG A 131 -8.22 2.77 -10.74
CA ARG A 131 -9.00 2.86 -11.99
C ARG A 131 -10.04 1.75 -12.14
N LEU A 132 -10.26 0.96 -11.10
CA LEU A 132 -11.28 -0.08 -11.12
C LEU A 132 -12.67 0.58 -11.12
N THR A 133 -13.43 0.28 -12.15
CA THR A 133 -14.84 0.67 -12.28
C THR A 133 -15.73 -0.50 -11.82
N LEU A 134 -17.01 -0.23 -11.55
CA LEU A 134 -17.95 -1.31 -11.22
C LEU A 134 -17.98 -2.41 -12.28
N ASP A 135 -17.82 -2.03 -13.56
CA ASP A 135 -17.76 -2.98 -14.68
C ASP A 135 -16.51 -3.87 -14.60
N SER A 136 -15.36 -3.29 -14.30
CA SER A 136 -14.09 -4.03 -14.20
C SER A 136 -14.01 -4.95 -12.97
N LEU A 137 -14.89 -4.76 -11.99
CA LEU A 137 -15.02 -5.65 -10.82
C LEU A 137 -15.81 -6.93 -11.11
N GLY A 138 -16.28 -7.12 -12.35
CA GLY A 138 -17.08 -8.29 -12.72
C GLY A 138 -18.55 -8.19 -12.32
N MET A 139 -19.00 -6.98 -11.94
CA MET A 139 -20.40 -6.76 -11.59
C MET A 139 -21.29 -6.84 -12.83
N GLY A 140 -22.32 -7.67 -12.79
CA GLY A 140 -23.30 -7.78 -13.87
C GLY A 140 -24.06 -6.46 -14.10
N ALA A 141 -24.55 -6.24 -15.32
CA ALA A 141 -25.26 -5.00 -15.66
C ALA A 141 -26.45 -4.68 -14.71
N PRO A 142 -27.30 -5.64 -14.31
CA PRO A 142 -28.38 -5.35 -13.37
C PRO A 142 -27.90 -4.87 -12.00
N ASP A 143 -26.85 -5.52 -11.46
CA ASP A 143 -26.30 -5.18 -10.15
C ASP A 143 -25.58 -3.82 -10.18
N ARG A 144 -24.80 -3.57 -11.25
CA ARG A 144 -24.17 -2.27 -11.47
C ARG A 144 -25.19 -1.14 -11.54
N ASP A 145 -26.28 -1.33 -12.31
CA ASP A 145 -27.31 -0.33 -12.48
C ASP A 145 -28.07 -0.09 -11.16
N ALA A 146 -28.26 -1.13 -10.36
CA ALA A 146 -28.84 -1.01 -9.02
C ALA A 146 -27.91 -0.22 -8.07
N VAL A 147 -26.61 -0.51 -8.04
CA VAL A 147 -25.62 0.25 -7.26
C VAL A 147 -25.58 1.70 -7.70
N ASP A 148 -25.55 1.95 -9.01
CA ASP A 148 -25.55 3.31 -9.57
C ASP A 148 -26.79 4.10 -9.15
N ALA A 149 -27.97 3.49 -9.20
CA ALA A 149 -29.21 4.11 -8.75
C ALA A 149 -29.17 4.44 -7.24
N ILE A 150 -28.61 3.56 -6.42
CA ILE A 150 -28.52 3.75 -4.97
C ILE A 150 -27.56 4.88 -4.62
N VAL A 151 -26.34 4.91 -5.18
CA VAL A 151 -25.33 5.92 -4.84
C VAL A 151 -25.70 7.33 -5.33
N HIS A 152 -26.59 7.44 -6.29
CA HIS A 152 -27.10 8.72 -6.76
C HIS A 152 -28.30 9.26 -5.96
N GLN A 153 -28.83 8.51 -5.01
CA GLN A 153 -29.91 9.01 -4.14
C GLN A 153 -29.45 10.26 -3.37
N PRO A 154 -30.34 11.24 -3.15
CA PRO A 154 -29.97 12.48 -2.47
C PRO A 154 -29.72 12.30 -0.97
N HIS A 155 -30.20 11.22 -0.37
CA HIS A 155 -30.07 10.90 1.05
C HIS A 155 -30.17 9.40 1.28
N GLY A 156 -29.69 8.94 2.41
CA GLY A 156 -29.72 7.52 2.80
C GLY A 156 -28.35 7.02 3.26
N ILE A 157 -28.30 5.72 3.53
CA ILE A 157 -27.07 5.01 3.87
C ILE A 157 -26.96 3.80 2.94
N PHE A 158 -25.80 3.67 2.29
CA PHE A 158 -25.42 2.49 1.52
C PHE A 158 -24.35 1.72 2.27
N LEU A 159 -24.67 0.52 2.75
CA LEU A 159 -23.77 -0.30 3.56
C LEU A 159 -23.15 -1.41 2.73
N VAL A 160 -21.81 -1.47 2.68
CA VAL A 160 -21.04 -2.54 2.04
C VAL A 160 -20.40 -3.41 3.11
N THR A 161 -20.77 -4.68 3.15
CA THR A 161 -20.30 -5.65 4.16
C THR A 161 -19.59 -6.84 3.51
N GLY A 162 -18.80 -7.57 4.31
CA GLY A 162 -18.10 -8.78 3.88
C GLY A 162 -16.83 -9.02 4.68
N PRO A 163 -16.20 -10.19 4.54
CA PRO A 163 -14.93 -10.51 5.21
C PRO A 163 -13.77 -9.67 4.66
N THR A 164 -12.62 -9.75 5.35
CA THR A 164 -11.38 -9.11 4.88
C THR A 164 -10.98 -9.70 3.52
N GLY A 165 -10.58 -8.82 2.59
CA GLY A 165 -10.19 -9.23 1.23
C GLY A 165 -11.36 -9.50 0.26
N SER A 166 -12.62 -9.30 0.67
CA SER A 166 -13.80 -9.52 -0.19
C SER A 166 -14.05 -8.40 -1.22
N GLY A 167 -13.23 -7.35 -1.24
CA GLY A 167 -13.38 -6.24 -2.19
C GLY A 167 -14.26 -5.08 -1.71
N LYS A 168 -14.58 -4.98 -0.41
CA LYS A 168 -15.39 -3.87 0.14
C LYS A 168 -14.88 -2.49 -0.26
N THR A 169 -13.63 -2.19 0.06
CA THR A 169 -13.00 -0.90 -0.24
C THR A 169 -12.95 -0.65 -1.75
N THR A 170 -12.64 -1.68 -2.53
CA THR A 170 -12.60 -1.62 -3.98
C THR A 170 -13.96 -1.26 -4.57
N THR A 171 -15.02 -1.88 -4.06
CA THR A 171 -16.41 -1.60 -4.45
C THR A 171 -16.82 -0.18 -4.06
N LEU A 172 -16.51 0.26 -2.82
CA LEU A 172 -16.79 1.63 -2.36
C LEU A 172 -16.08 2.67 -3.23
N TYR A 173 -14.79 2.46 -3.54
CA TYR A 173 -14.03 3.39 -4.37
C TYR A 173 -14.55 3.43 -5.80
N ALA A 174 -14.93 2.29 -6.38
CA ALA A 174 -15.55 2.23 -7.69
C ALA A 174 -16.91 2.95 -7.72
N ALA A 175 -17.71 2.81 -6.65
CA ALA A 175 -18.98 3.52 -6.51
C ALA A 175 -18.79 5.04 -6.37
N LEU A 176 -17.80 5.49 -5.56
CA LEU A 176 -17.47 6.92 -5.42
C LEU A 176 -17.05 7.56 -6.74
N GLN A 177 -16.37 6.81 -7.61
CA GLN A 177 -15.97 7.30 -8.94
C GLN A 177 -17.16 7.53 -9.89
N ARG A 178 -18.32 6.95 -9.60
CA ARG A 178 -19.57 7.18 -10.37
C ARG A 178 -20.19 8.55 -10.08
N LEU A 179 -19.86 9.16 -8.95
CA LEU A 179 -20.42 10.44 -8.53
C LEU A 179 -19.76 11.61 -9.27
N ASP A 180 -20.55 12.64 -9.54
CA ASP A 180 -20.03 13.86 -10.16
C ASP A 180 -19.25 14.71 -9.14
N ARG A 181 -17.94 14.61 -9.21
CA ARG A 181 -16.98 15.31 -8.34
C ARG A 181 -16.89 16.82 -8.60
N LYS A 182 -17.44 17.30 -9.72
CA LYS A 182 -17.46 18.73 -10.03
C LYS A 182 -18.59 19.46 -9.33
N THR A 183 -19.70 18.78 -9.14
CA THR A 183 -20.93 19.38 -8.55
C THR A 183 -21.20 18.90 -7.12
N ARG A 184 -20.52 17.86 -6.66
CA ARG A 184 -20.68 17.29 -5.30
C ARG A 184 -19.39 17.42 -4.51
N ASN A 185 -19.52 17.81 -3.25
CA ASN A 185 -18.43 17.70 -2.27
C ASN A 185 -18.45 16.29 -1.68
N ILE A 186 -17.45 15.47 -2.07
CA ILE A 186 -17.34 14.08 -1.65
C ILE A 186 -16.20 13.98 -0.65
N LEU A 187 -16.49 13.48 0.54
CA LEU A 187 -15.54 13.33 1.63
C LEU A 187 -15.53 11.88 2.11
N THR A 188 -14.37 11.40 2.50
CA THR A 188 -14.22 10.09 3.16
C THR A 188 -13.48 10.23 4.47
N VAL A 189 -13.72 9.27 5.38
CA VAL A 189 -12.89 9.02 6.57
C VAL A 189 -12.47 7.56 6.51
N GLU A 190 -11.17 7.30 6.53
CA GLU A 190 -10.61 5.97 6.20
C GLU A 190 -9.52 5.56 7.19
N ASP A 191 -9.46 4.27 7.50
CA ASP A 191 -8.41 3.69 8.35
C ASP A 191 -7.73 2.48 7.68
N PRO A 192 -6.69 2.80 6.89
CA PRO A 192 -6.27 4.08 6.35
C PRO A 192 -6.79 4.29 4.90
N VAL A 193 -6.44 5.44 4.30
CA VAL A 193 -6.64 5.67 2.85
C VAL A 193 -5.81 4.65 2.06
N GLU A 194 -6.45 3.88 1.18
CA GLU A 194 -5.77 2.86 0.38
C GLU A 194 -5.00 3.47 -0.79
N TYR A 195 -5.64 4.35 -1.55
CA TYR A 195 -5.04 5.16 -2.61
C TYR A 195 -5.83 6.43 -2.83
N GLU A 196 -5.19 7.43 -3.43
CA GLU A 196 -5.80 8.73 -3.68
C GLU A 196 -6.81 8.67 -4.82
N LEU A 197 -7.99 9.25 -4.58
CA LEU A 197 -9.03 9.48 -5.57
C LEU A 197 -9.05 10.97 -5.93
N ASP A 198 -8.75 11.28 -7.19
CA ASP A 198 -8.78 12.65 -7.66
C ASP A 198 -10.18 13.27 -7.49
N GLY A 199 -10.24 14.49 -6.94
CA GLY A 199 -11.46 15.23 -6.69
C GLY A 199 -12.30 14.75 -5.50
N ILE A 200 -11.75 13.92 -4.61
CA ILE A 200 -12.38 13.46 -3.36
C ILE A 200 -11.51 13.87 -2.18
N GLY A 201 -12.11 14.47 -1.17
CA GLY A 201 -11.43 14.83 0.08
C GLY A 201 -11.31 13.61 1.01
N GLN A 202 -10.15 12.95 1.01
CA GLN A 202 -9.92 11.74 1.81
C GLN A 202 -9.20 12.09 3.11
N THR A 203 -9.81 11.75 4.25
CA THR A 203 -9.25 12.00 5.58
C THR A 203 -8.85 10.69 6.23
N PRO A 204 -7.55 10.47 6.50
CA PRO A 204 -7.11 9.30 7.24
C PRO A 204 -7.45 9.44 8.73
N VAL A 205 -7.87 8.36 9.37
CA VAL A 205 -7.94 8.25 10.82
C VAL A 205 -6.54 8.45 11.40
N ASN A 206 -6.43 9.29 12.43
CA ASN A 206 -5.18 9.56 13.12
C ASN A 206 -5.41 9.66 14.65
N PRO A 207 -5.27 8.56 15.38
CA PRO A 207 -5.48 8.54 16.83
C PRO A 207 -4.57 9.49 17.63
N LYS A 208 -3.39 9.82 17.09
CA LYS A 208 -2.43 10.72 17.75
C LYS A 208 -2.96 12.15 17.94
N ILE A 209 -3.89 12.56 17.09
CA ILE A 209 -4.54 13.88 17.14
C ILE A 209 -6.04 13.74 17.42
N ASP A 210 -6.46 12.58 17.91
CA ASP A 210 -7.84 12.27 18.27
C ASP A 210 -8.82 12.35 17.06
N MET A 211 -8.30 12.14 15.84
CA MET A 211 -9.10 12.03 14.63
C MET A 211 -9.56 10.57 14.47
N THR A 212 -10.80 10.31 14.85
CA THR A 212 -11.43 8.98 14.79
C THR A 212 -12.66 9.00 13.87
N PHE A 213 -13.27 7.85 13.63
CA PHE A 213 -14.54 7.78 12.89
C PHE A 213 -15.71 8.48 13.60
N ALA A 214 -15.62 8.68 14.91
CA ALA A 214 -16.67 9.28 15.72
C ALA A 214 -16.57 10.81 15.86
N ARG A 215 -15.59 11.46 15.21
CA ARG A 215 -15.34 12.89 15.35
C ARG A 215 -15.72 13.71 14.13
#